data_faf8e45b23d7aac7ad1d449a49169ade
#
_entry.id   faf8e45b23d7aac7ad1d449a49169ade
#
_cell.length_a   1.000
_cell.length_b   1.000
_cell.length_c   1.000
_cell.angle_alpha   90.00
_cell.angle_beta   90.00
_cell.angle_gamma   90.00
#
_symmetry.space_group_name_H-M   'P 1'
#
loop_
_entity.id
_entity.type
_entity.pdbx_description
1 polymer ?
#
loop_
_entity_poly.entity_id
_entity_poly.type
_entity_poly.pdbx_seq_one_letter_code
_entity_poly.pdbx_strand_id
1 'polypeptide(L)'
;MNLKKAYLVLLIVITQVSFSQEGLPVYSDYLSDNYYLLHPSMAGAANCTKVRLTARQQWFGQDDAPALQTLSMNGSLGERSGGGVIVFNDKNGYHSQTGMKLTYAHHIMFSRDNVDLNQLSFGMSAGFVQSSLDESSFYTNDPSFDPVAFGDIQRASYFNVDIGASYNFLDFYVHATVKNALASDRKLYTDREPVNLRRFILNSGYTFGDPDKIVWEPSFMFQLVTQTQEKTVDLNIKAYKELDFGRLWGGLSYRRSLDGAQ
;
A
#
# COMPACT_ATOMS: atom_id res chain seq x y z
N MET A 1 42.39 -10.20 -13.59
CA MET A 1 41.37 -9.16 -13.77
C MET A 1 41.53 -8.14 -12.65
N ASN A 2 41.89 -6.88 -12.99
CA ASN A 2 42.19 -5.87 -11.97
C ASN A 2 40.92 -5.56 -11.14
N LEU A 3 41.08 -5.54 -9.80
CA LEU A 3 39.98 -5.27 -8.85
C LEU A 3 39.16 -4.02 -9.22
N LYS A 4 39.82 -2.97 -9.71
CA LYS A 4 39.17 -1.76 -10.22
C LYS A 4 38.23 -1.98 -11.40
N LYS A 5 38.60 -2.92 -12.32
CA LYS A 5 37.71 -3.29 -13.44
C LYS A 5 36.51 -4.12 -12.99
N ALA A 6 36.67 -4.96 -11.95
CA ALA A 6 35.58 -5.71 -11.36
C ALA A 6 34.58 -4.79 -10.66
N TYR A 7 35.04 -3.76 -9.93
CA TYR A 7 34.16 -2.74 -9.34
C TYR A 7 33.44 -1.89 -10.40
N LEU A 8 34.09 -1.56 -11.50
CA LEU A 8 33.48 -0.80 -12.60
C LEU A 8 32.38 -1.62 -13.29
N VAL A 9 32.63 -2.91 -13.53
CA VAL A 9 31.62 -3.82 -14.11
C VAL A 9 30.45 -4.04 -13.13
N LEU A 10 30.74 -4.17 -11.84
CA LEU A 10 29.68 -4.28 -10.80
C LEU A 10 28.83 -3.00 -10.75
N LEU A 11 29.45 -1.83 -10.85
CA LEU A 11 28.75 -0.53 -10.86
C LEU A 11 27.88 -0.38 -12.12
N ILE A 12 28.36 -0.81 -13.27
CA ILE A 12 27.61 -0.78 -14.54
C ILE A 12 26.44 -1.77 -14.51
N VAL A 13 26.59 -2.93 -13.87
CA VAL A 13 25.49 -3.91 -13.72
C VAL A 13 24.39 -3.41 -12.77
N ILE A 14 24.76 -2.60 -11.76
CA ILE A 14 23.80 -2.02 -10.81
C ILE A 14 22.99 -0.87 -11.46
N THR A 15 23.52 -0.19 -12.51
CA THR A 15 22.82 0.92 -13.16
C THR A 15 21.85 0.50 -14.26
N GLN A 16 21.67 -0.78 -14.50
CA GLN A 16 20.89 -1.30 -15.64
C GLN A 16 19.44 -1.65 -15.32
N VAL A 17 18.74 -1.05 -14.40
CA VAL A 17 17.26 -1.22 -14.38
C VAL A 17 16.58 -0.02 -13.68
N SER A 18 16.46 1.10 -14.39
CA SER A 18 15.46 2.10 -14.03
C SER A 18 14.28 1.98 -15.00
N PHE A 19 13.35 1.11 -14.71
CA PHE A 19 12.05 1.13 -15.38
C PHE A 19 11.16 2.14 -14.64
N SER A 20 10.63 3.11 -15.39
CA SER A 20 9.57 3.98 -14.92
C SER A 20 8.35 3.11 -14.65
N GLN A 21 8.06 2.87 -13.38
CA GLN A 21 6.82 2.22 -12.97
C GLN A 21 5.78 3.30 -12.75
N GLU A 22 4.67 3.21 -13.47
CA GLU A 22 3.47 3.95 -13.13
C GLU A 22 3.12 3.69 -11.66
N GLY A 23 2.85 4.78 -10.95
CA GLY A 23 2.48 4.88 -9.56
C GLY A 23 2.36 3.58 -8.77
N LEU A 24 3.44 3.17 -8.14
CA LEU A 24 3.38 2.14 -7.11
C LEU A 24 2.26 2.48 -6.15
N PRO A 25 1.37 1.53 -5.87
CA PRO A 25 0.37 1.78 -4.86
C PRO A 25 1.09 2.11 -3.57
N VAL A 26 0.79 3.28 -3.16
CA VAL A 26 1.28 3.96 -2.02
C VAL A 26 1.44 3.12 -0.75
N TYR A 27 0.64 2.08 -0.62
CA TYR A 27 0.58 1.25 0.57
C TYR A 27 1.61 0.13 0.61
N SER A 28 2.20 -0.22 -0.51
CA SER A 28 3.08 -1.38 -0.58
C SER A 28 4.46 -1.18 0.02
N ASP A 29 4.92 0.06 0.15
CA ASP A 29 6.22 0.35 0.74
C ASP A 29 6.21 0.30 2.28
N TYR A 30 5.03 0.22 2.90
CA TYR A 30 4.84 0.19 4.36
C TYR A 30 4.39 -1.18 4.88
N LEU A 31 4.71 -2.22 4.15
CA LEU A 31 4.38 -3.60 4.49
C LEU A 31 4.68 -4.00 5.90
N SER A 32 5.63 -3.29 6.45
CA SER A 32 6.19 -3.76 7.68
C SER A 32 5.33 -3.45 8.90
N ASP A 33 4.47 -2.46 8.86
CA ASP A 33 3.93 -1.99 10.13
C ASP A 33 2.42 -1.72 10.14
N ASN A 34 1.79 -1.44 9.00
CA ASN A 34 0.37 -1.11 8.95
C ASN A 34 -0.43 -1.98 7.98
N TYR A 35 -0.57 -3.27 8.33
CA TYR A 35 -1.38 -4.21 7.54
C TYR A 35 -2.82 -3.76 7.32
N TYR A 36 -3.38 -2.93 8.21
CA TYR A 36 -4.71 -2.38 8.07
C TYR A 36 -4.88 -1.52 6.81
N LEU A 37 -3.85 -0.81 6.37
CA LEU A 37 -3.90 -0.04 5.11
C LEU A 37 -4.08 -0.94 3.87
N LEU A 38 -3.57 -2.17 3.93
CA LEU A 38 -3.63 -3.15 2.85
C LEU A 38 -4.87 -4.04 2.97
N HIS A 39 -5.15 -4.51 4.18
CA HIS A 39 -6.08 -5.58 4.47
C HIS A 39 -7.19 -5.09 5.41
N PRO A 40 -8.40 -4.83 4.90
CA PRO A 40 -9.51 -4.39 5.74
C PRO A 40 -9.87 -5.40 6.84
N SER A 41 -9.59 -6.68 6.64
CA SER A 41 -9.76 -7.74 7.66
C SER A 41 -8.89 -7.57 8.90
N MET A 42 -7.85 -6.70 8.84
CA MET A 42 -6.98 -6.41 9.97
C MET A 42 -7.47 -5.25 10.86
N ALA A 43 -8.61 -4.62 10.51
CA ALA A 43 -9.18 -3.58 11.35
C ALA A 43 -9.61 -4.16 12.71
N GLY A 44 -9.06 -3.61 13.80
CA GLY A 44 -9.37 -4.08 15.16
C GLY A 44 -8.86 -5.48 15.53
N ALA A 45 -8.01 -6.10 14.69
CA ALA A 45 -7.42 -7.41 14.99
C ALA A 45 -6.47 -7.39 16.19
N ALA A 46 -5.97 -6.23 16.57
CA ALA A 46 -5.21 -6.04 17.81
C ALA A 46 -6.12 -5.59 18.95
N ASN A 47 -5.80 -5.98 20.18
CA ASN A 47 -6.56 -5.61 21.38
C ASN A 47 -6.42 -4.13 21.80
N CYS A 48 -5.99 -3.26 20.90
CA CYS A 48 -5.81 -1.83 21.17
C CYS A 48 -6.26 -0.99 19.96
N THR A 49 -6.72 0.22 20.24
CA THR A 49 -6.94 1.22 19.19
C THR A 49 -5.57 1.74 18.70
N LYS A 50 -5.37 1.68 17.39
CA LYS A 50 -4.16 2.16 16.73
C LYS A 50 -4.48 3.37 15.89
N VAL A 51 -3.71 4.44 16.08
CA VAL A 51 -3.73 5.63 15.23
C VAL A 51 -2.35 5.77 14.60
N ARG A 52 -2.29 5.89 13.29
CA ARG A 52 -1.03 6.05 12.56
C ARG A 52 -1.15 7.15 11.53
N LEU A 53 -0.18 8.04 11.56
CA LEU A 53 0.07 9.03 10.53
C LEU A 53 1.31 8.60 9.75
N THR A 54 1.17 8.50 8.44
CA THR A 54 2.27 8.20 7.54
C THR A 54 2.40 9.33 6.53
N ALA A 55 3.61 9.86 6.39
CA ALA A 55 3.94 10.85 5.37
C ALA A 55 5.12 10.34 4.55
N ARG A 56 5.01 10.40 3.23
CA ARG A 56 6.06 10.07 2.28
C ARG A 56 6.24 11.24 1.35
N GLN A 57 7.48 11.61 1.10
CA GLN A 57 7.85 12.58 0.08
C GLN A 57 9.03 12.02 -0.71
N GLN A 58 8.96 12.14 -2.04
CA GLN A 58 10.02 11.72 -2.95
C GLN A 58 10.60 12.95 -3.64
N TRP A 59 11.83 12.85 -4.16
CA TRP A 59 12.50 13.89 -4.94
C TRP A 59 12.52 15.26 -4.27
N PHE A 60 13.12 15.32 -3.08
CA PHE A 60 13.26 16.57 -2.34
C PHE A 60 13.90 17.67 -3.19
N GLY A 61 13.31 18.87 -3.17
CA GLY A 61 13.79 20.03 -3.92
C GLY A 61 13.26 20.13 -5.36
N GLN A 62 12.37 19.24 -5.77
CA GLN A 62 11.62 19.35 -7.02
C GLN A 62 10.23 19.92 -6.75
N ASP A 63 9.79 20.85 -7.59
CA ASP A 63 8.42 21.34 -7.55
C ASP A 63 7.47 20.19 -7.95
N ASP A 64 6.28 20.13 -7.34
CA ASP A 64 5.26 19.11 -7.59
C ASP A 64 5.72 17.66 -7.40
N ALA A 65 6.75 17.45 -6.58
CA ALA A 65 7.26 16.12 -6.25
C ALA A 65 6.19 15.22 -5.60
N PRO A 66 6.24 13.90 -5.85
CA PRO A 66 5.29 12.97 -5.26
C PRO A 66 5.28 13.04 -3.73
N ALA A 67 4.11 13.23 -3.17
CA ALA A 67 3.87 13.32 -1.73
C ALA A 67 2.59 12.59 -1.34
N LEU A 68 2.72 11.70 -0.35
CA LEU A 68 1.60 11.00 0.22
C LEU A 68 1.49 11.26 1.70
N GLN A 69 0.27 11.47 2.14
CA GLN A 69 -0.09 11.55 3.54
C GLN A 69 -1.26 10.60 3.80
N THR A 70 -1.14 9.77 4.83
CA THR A 70 -2.20 8.84 5.22
C THR A 70 -2.39 8.87 6.72
N LEU A 71 -3.61 9.12 7.15
CA LEU A 71 -4.06 8.94 8.53
C LEU A 71 -4.93 7.70 8.58
N SER A 72 -4.56 6.74 9.42
CA SER A 72 -5.36 5.55 9.68
C SER A 72 -5.63 5.39 11.16
N MET A 73 -6.86 5.06 11.49
CA MET A 73 -7.29 4.72 12.84
C MET A 73 -8.12 3.45 12.78
N ASN A 74 -7.80 2.47 13.61
CA ASN A 74 -8.59 1.25 13.73
C ASN A 74 -8.55 0.72 15.16
N GLY A 75 -9.59 0.01 15.56
CA GLY A 75 -9.72 -0.57 16.89
C GLY A 75 -10.86 -1.56 16.98
N SER A 76 -10.95 -2.26 18.09
CA SER A 76 -12.02 -3.17 18.39
C SER A 76 -13.33 -2.39 18.66
N LEU A 77 -14.42 -2.80 18.04
CA LEU A 77 -15.78 -2.33 18.30
C LEU A 77 -16.56 -3.27 19.24
N GLY A 78 -15.98 -4.41 19.58
CA GLY A 78 -16.53 -5.46 20.42
C GLY A 78 -15.61 -6.68 20.41
N GLU A 79 -16.03 -7.77 21.06
CA GLU A 79 -15.21 -8.98 21.23
C GLU A 79 -14.77 -9.62 19.90
N ARG A 80 -15.59 -9.48 18.84
CA ARG A 80 -15.38 -10.13 17.54
C ARG A 80 -15.49 -9.18 16.36
N SER A 81 -15.53 -7.89 16.62
CA SER A 81 -15.75 -6.89 15.58
C SER A 81 -14.73 -5.78 15.70
N GLY A 82 -14.19 -5.40 14.58
CA GLY A 82 -13.28 -4.27 14.43
C GLY A 82 -13.81 -3.23 13.48
N GLY A 83 -13.37 -2.01 13.66
CA GLY A 83 -13.70 -0.91 12.79
C GLY A 83 -12.51 0.01 12.58
N GLY A 84 -12.58 0.82 11.54
CA GLY A 84 -11.54 1.78 11.30
C GLY A 84 -11.87 2.79 10.21
N VAL A 85 -11.03 3.80 10.13
CA VAL A 85 -11.09 4.85 9.14
C VAL A 85 -9.70 5.09 8.55
N ILE A 86 -9.65 5.34 7.26
CA ILE A 86 -8.45 5.73 6.53
C ILE A 86 -8.78 7.02 5.79
N VAL A 87 -7.94 8.04 5.95
CA VAL A 87 -7.97 9.27 5.16
C VAL A 87 -6.61 9.41 4.50
N PHE A 88 -6.58 9.72 3.22
CA PHE A 88 -5.33 9.88 2.49
C PHE A 88 -5.40 11.06 1.53
N ASN A 89 -4.22 11.63 1.28
CA ASN A 89 -3.98 12.62 0.25
C ASN A 89 -2.67 12.23 -0.46
N ASP A 90 -2.80 11.95 -1.74
CA ASP A 90 -1.69 11.57 -2.63
C ASP A 90 -1.57 12.62 -3.72
N LYS A 91 -0.39 13.23 -3.86
CA LYS A 91 -0.07 14.19 -4.91
C LYS A 91 1.10 13.64 -5.72
N ASN A 92 0.97 13.67 -7.04
CA ASN A 92 2.02 13.28 -7.96
C ASN A 92 1.98 14.19 -9.20
N GLY A 93 2.84 15.17 -9.22
CA GLY A 93 2.82 16.22 -10.24
C GLY A 93 1.50 17.01 -10.19
N TYR A 94 0.86 17.14 -11.33
CA TYR A 94 -0.43 17.81 -11.49
C TYR A 94 -1.62 16.96 -11.04
N HIS A 95 -1.39 15.68 -10.79
CA HIS A 95 -2.41 14.77 -10.27
C HIS A 95 -2.46 14.79 -8.76
N SER A 96 -3.68 14.78 -8.22
CA SER A 96 -3.91 14.52 -6.80
C SER A 96 -5.09 13.59 -6.59
N GLN A 97 -5.01 12.79 -5.54
CA GLN A 97 -6.09 11.92 -5.09
C GLN A 97 -6.28 12.10 -3.59
N THR A 98 -7.49 12.45 -3.21
CA THR A 98 -7.88 12.53 -1.79
C THR A 98 -9.02 11.56 -1.55
N GLY A 99 -8.96 10.83 -0.48
CA GLY A 99 -9.99 9.84 -0.20
C GLY A 99 -10.19 9.54 1.27
N MET A 100 -11.37 9.01 1.56
CA MET A 100 -11.73 8.50 2.88
C MET A 100 -12.39 7.14 2.72
N LYS A 101 -11.98 6.18 3.57
CA LYS A 101 -12.55 4.84 3.64
C LYS A 101 -12.97 4.52 5.07
N LEU A 102 -14.13 3.93 5.22
CA LEU A 102 -14.62 3.34 6.46
C LEU A 102 -14.53 1.83 6.36
N THR A 103 -14.11 1.19 7.43
CA THR A 103 -13.86 -0.25 7.47
C THR A 103 -14.64 -0.90 8.59
N TYR A 104 -15.19 -2.06 8.29
CA TYR A 104 -15.71 -3.02 9.26
C TYR A 104 -15.04 -4.36 9.07
N ALA A 105 -14.65 -5.01 10.17
CA ALA A 105 -14.11 -6.37 10.17
C ALA A 105 -14.79 -7.22 11.21
N HIS A 106 -14.89 -8.53 10.91
CA HIS A 106 -15.41 -9.53 11.83
C HIS A 106 -14.36 -10.63 12.03
N HIS A 107 -14.14 -11.00 13.30
CA HIS A 107 -13.10 -11.93 13.72
C HIS A 107 -13.74 -13.20 14.29
N ILE A 108 -13.39 -14.34 13.73
CA ILE A 108 -13.80 -15.66 14.19
C ILE A 108 -12.61 -16.27 14.93
N MET A 109 -12.73 -16.40 16.24
CA MET A 109 -11.70 -17.00 17.09
C MET A 109 -11.97 -18.50 17.19
N PHE A 110 -11.03 -19.33 16.76
CA PHE A 110 -11.11 -20.80 16.87
C PHE A 110 -10.51 -21.32 18.18
N SER A 111 -9.55 -20.59 18.76
CA SER A 111 -9.01 -20.90 20.08
C SER A 111 -9.79 -20.17 21.17
N ARG A 112 -10.00 -20.85 22.29
CA ARG A 112 -10.57 -20.25 23.51
C ARG A 112 -9.48 -19.69 24.44
N ASP A 113 -8.23 -20.08 24.24
CA ASP A 113 -7.11 -19.62 25.04
C ASP A 113 -6.50 -18.37 24.41
N ASN A 114 -6.29 -17.35 25.22
CA ASN A 114 -5.66 -16.10 24.79
C ASN A 114 -4.15 -16.26 24.46
N VAL A 115 -3.61 -17.46 24.66
CA VAL A 115 -2.19 -17.79 24.44
C VAL A 115 -1.94 -18.21 22.99
N ASP A 116 -2.88 -18.95 22.39
CA ASP A 116 -2.72 -19.48 21.04
C ASP A 116 -3.62 -18.70 20.07
N LEU A 117 -2.99 -17.81 19.29
CA LEU A 117 -3.71 -17.06 18.26
C LEU A 117 -4.15 -18.02 17.14
N ASN A 118 -5.45 -18.23 17.02
CA ASN A 118 -6.08 -18.94 15.91
C ASN A 118 -7.35 -18.19 15.50
N GLN A 119 -7.19 -17.32 14.49
CA GLN A 119 -8.20 -16.33 14.13
C GLN A 119 -8.36 -16.24 12.61
N LEU A 120 -9.60 -16.35 12.16
CA LEU A 120 -10.01 -16.03 10.81
C LEU A 120 -10.78 -14.70 10.83
N SER A 121 -10.38 -13.75 10.00
CA SER A 121 -10.98 -12.43 9.96
C SER A 121 -11.45 -12.10 8.54
N PHE A 122 -12.63 -11.50 8.43
CA PHE A 122 -13.17 -10.96 7.20
C PHE A 122 -13.35 -9.46 7.38
N GLY A 123 -13.05 -8.67 6.36
CA GLY A 123 -13.20 -7.23 6.43
C GLY A 123 -13.62 -6.62 5.10
N MET A 124 -14.32 -5.52 5.20
CA MET A 124 -14.75 -4.71 4.08
C MET A 124 -14.50 -3.24 4.38
N SER A 125 -13.91 -2.53 3.43
CA SER A 125 -13.81 -1.07 3.47
C SER A 125 -14.61 -0.49 2.33
N ALA A 126 -15.31 0.60 2.61
CA ALA A 126 -16.08 1.35 1.62
C ALA A 126 -15.71 2.83 1.72
N GLY A 127 -15.58 3.52 0.59
CA GLY A 127 -15.18 4.91 0.63
C GLY A 127 -15.25 5.63 -0.69
N PHE A 128 -15.04 6.93 -0.60
CA PHE A 128 -14.99 7.85 -1.72
C PHE A 128 -13.56 8.30 -1.98
N VAL A 129 -13.23 8.40 -3.25
CA VAL A 129 -11.96 8.94 -3.73
C VAL A 129 -12.29 10.05 -4.73
N GLN A 130 -11.68 11.21 -4.55
CA GLN A 130 -11.69 12.30 -5.50
C GLN A 130 -10.32 12.37 -6.16
N SER A 131 -10.30 12.25 -7.48
CA SER A 131 -9.12 12.49 -8.31
C SER A 131 -9.23 13.89 -8.90
N SER A 132 -8.11 14.61 -8.96
CA SER A 132 -8.02 15.94 -9.53
C SER A 132 -6.79 16.04 -10.42
N LEU A 133 -6.94 16.72 -11.54
CA LEU A 133 -5.88 17.14 -12.43
C LEU A 133 -5.87 18.66 -12.50
N ASP A 134 -4.74 19.26 -12.18
CA ASP A 134 -4.53 20.71 -12.24
C ASP A 134 -3.77 21.10 -13.51
N GLU A 135 -4.48 21.61 -14.49
CA GLU A 135 -3.92 22.09 -15.76
C GLU A 135 -3.76 23.61 -15.79
N SER A 136 -4.04 24.30 -14.68
CA SER A 136 -4.07 25.76 -14.64
C SER A 136 -2.75 26.43 -15.03
N SER A 137 -1.63 25.74 -14.83
CA SER A 137 -0.29 26.24 -15.20
C SER A 137 0.07 26.05 -16.67
N PHE A 138 -0.66 25.23 -17.43
CA PHE A 138 -0.29 24.87 -18.80
C PHE A 138 -0.46 26.02 -19.80
N TYR A 139 -1.36 26.95 -19.53
CA TYR A 139 -1.63 28.08 -20.42
C TYR A 139 -0.78 29.34 -20.17
N THR A 140 0.06 29.35 -19.15
CA THR A 140 0.75 30.58 -18.73
C THR A 140 1.89 30.98 -19.68
N ASN A 141 2.43 30.06 -20.48
CA ASN A 141 3.65 30.27 -21.26
C ASN A 141 3.52 30.05 -22.78
N ASP A 142 2.41 29.50 -23.28
CA ASP A 142 2.19 29.27 -24.71
C ASP A 142 0.72 29.54 -25.07
N PRO A 143 0.44 30.57 -25.89
CA PRO A 143 -0.92 30.87 -26.33
C PRO A 143 -1.42 29.93 -27.45
N SER A 144 -0.66 28.91 -27.83
CA SER A 144 -1.16 27.94 -28.81
C SER A 144 -2.25 27.09 -28.16
N PHE A 145 -3.45 27.17 -28.73
CA PHE A 145 -4.59 26.38 -28.23
C PHE A 145 -4.35 24.90 -28.40
N ASP A 146 -4.24 24.18 -27.26
CA ASP A 146 -4.28 22.73 -27.21
C ASP A 146 -5.72 22.27 -26.93
N PRO A 147 -6.39 21.57 -27.88
CA PRO A 147 -7.77 21.13 -27.68
C PRO A 147 -7.92 20.02 -26.62
N VAL A 148 -6.84 19.48 -26.08
CA VAL A 148 -6.84 18.43 -25.05
C VAL A 148 -6.66 19.01 -23.66
N ALA A 149 -5.89 20.08 -23.50
CA ALA A 149 -5.69 20.77 -22.24
C ALA A 149 -6.73 21.88 -22.07
N PHE A 150 -7.55 21.80 -21.04
CA PHE A 150 -8.62 22.78 -20.80
C PHE A 150 -8.16 23.99 -19.96
N GLY A 151 -6.95 23.96 -19.39
CA GLY A 151 -6.41 25.04 -18.56
C GLY A 151 -7.15 25.26 -17.23
N ASP A 152 -7.91 24.29 -16.79
CA ASP A 152 -8.72 24.32 -15.57
C ASP A 152 -8.42 23.12 -14.68
N ILE A 153 -8.99 23.12 -13.49
CA ILE A 153 -8.87 21.98 -12.56
C ILE A 153 -10.01 21.01 -12.84
N GLN A 154 -9.67 19.87 -13.41
CA GLN A 154 -10.61 18.77 -13.61
C GLN A 154 -10.73 17.91 -12.36
N ARG A 155 -11.96 17.49 -12.01
CA ARG A 155 -12.23 16.65 -10.83
C ARG A 155 -13.21 15.55 -11.14
N ALA A 156 -12.89 14.35 -10.67
CA ALA A 156 -13.78 13.19 -10.72
C ALA A 156 -13.83 12.51 -9.35
N SER A 157 -15.01 12.11 -8.92
CA SER A 157 -15.19 11.40 -7.66
C SER A 157 -15.84 10.04 -7.93
N TYR A 158 -15.36 9.02 -7.27
CA TYR A 158 -15.91 7.68 -7.37
C TYR A 158 -15.98 6.97 -6.02
N PHE A 159 -16.93 6.07 -5.90
CA PHE A 159 -17.09 5.20 -4.75
C PHE A 159 -16.44 3.86 -5.02
N ASN A 160 -15.79 3.28 -4.01
CA ASN A 160 -15.21 1.96 -4.14
C ASN A 160 -15.26 1.14 -2.85
N VAL A 161 -15.06 -0.17 -3.01
CA VAL A 161 -15.09 -1.16 -1.94
C VAL A 161 -13.83 -2.01 -2.01
N ASP A 162 -13.20 -2.25 -0.86
CA ASP A 162 -12.14 -3.24 -0.68
C ASP A 162 -12.68 -4.39 0.19
N ILE A 163 -12.34 -5.62 -0.16
CA ILE A 163 -12.78 -6.82 0.56
C ILE A 163 -11.54 -7.65 0.89
N GLY A 164 -11.44 -8.13 2.13
CA GLY A 164 -10.30 -8.92 2.57
C GLY A 164 -10.65 -10.04 3.53
N ALA A 165 -9.79 -11.04 3.54
CA ALA A 165 -9.78 -12.12 4.52
C ALA A 165 -8.36 -12.27 5.07
N SER A 166 -8.24 -12.64 6.34
CA SER A 166 -6.97 -12.86 7.02
C SER A 166 -7.08 -14.07 7.93
N TYR A 167 -6.07 -14.90 7.91
CA TYR A 167 -5.93 -16.02 8.83
C TYR A 167 -4.62 -15.91 9.59
N ASN A 168 -4.70 -15.92 10.91
CA ASN A 168 -3.56 -15.88 11.82
C ASN A 168 -3.58 -17.15 12.65
N PHE A 169 -2.49 -17.90 12.65
CA PHE A 169 -2.32 -19.11 13.43
C PHE A 169 -0.95 -19.11 14.10
N LEU A 170 -0.94 -18.92 15.41
CA LEU A 170 0.30 -18.73 16.18
C LEU A 170 1.17 -17.62 15.54
N ASP A 171 2.34 -17.99 15.10
CA ASP A 171 3.33 -17.10 14.46
C ASP A 171 3.15 -16.98 12.93
N PHE A 172 2.25 -17.76 12.34
CA PHE A 172 1.96 -17.74 10.92
C PHE A 172 0.77 -16.84 10.60
N TYR A 173 0.86 -16.09 9.51
CA TYR A 173 -0.27 -15.33 8.98
C TYR A 173 -0.35 -15.38 7.47
N VAL A 174 -1.56 -15.26 6.97
CA VAL A 174 -1.86 -15.04 5.56
C VAL A 174 -3.03 -14.05 5.43
N HIS A 175 -2.88 -13.09 4.53
CA HIS A 175 -3.89 -12.07 4.25
C HIS A 175 -4.13 -12.00 2.75
N ALA A 176 -5.39 -11.98 2.35
CA ALA A 176 -5.82 -11.82 0.97
C ALA A 176 -6.79 -10.66 0.87
N THR A 177 -6.61 -9.79 -0.12
CA THR A 177 -7.47 -8.61 -0.30
C THR A 177 -7.70 -8.32 -1.78
N VAL A 178 -8.93 -7.98 -2.11
CA VAL A 178 -9.30 -7.36 -3.38
C VAL A 178 -9.55 -5.88 -3.12
N LYS A 179 -8.68 -5.02 -3.62
CA LYS A 179 -8.88 -3.58 -3.59
C LYS A 179 -9.59 -3.11 -4.86
N ASN A 180 -10.39 -2.06 -4.71
CA ASN A 180 -11.16 -1.49 -5.80
C ASN A 180 -12.04 -2.56 -6.48
N ALA A 181 -12.83 -3.29 -5.68
CA ALA A 181 -13.65 -4.41 -6.15
C ALA A 181 -14.73 -3.96 -7.15
N LEU A 182 -15.21 -2.73 -7.04
CA LEU A 182 -16.19 -2.17 -7.95
C LEU A 182 -15.49 -1.59 -9.18
N ALA A 183 -16.09 -1.81 -10.34
CA ALA A 183 -15.69 -1.15 -11.57
C ALA A 183 -16.29 0.26 -11.58
N SER A 184 -15.50 1.27 -11.23
CA SER A 184 -15.93 2.67 -11.20
C SER A 184 -15.20 3.47 -12.26
N ASP A 185 -15.91 4.17 -13.11
CA ASP A 185 -15.34 5.06 -14.12
C ASP A 185 -14.76 6.30 -13.44
N ARG A 186 -13.57 6.70 -13.83
CA ARG A 186 -12.93 7.90 -13.29
C ARG A 186 -13.33 9.16 -14.03
N LYS A 187 -13.51 9.11 -15.34
CA LYS A 187 -13.94 10.20 -16.24
C LYS A 187 -13.25 11.54 -15.97
N LEU A 188 -11.94 11.51 -15.78
CA LEU A 188 -11.16 12.71 -15.49
C LEU A 188 -10.72 13.42 -16.77
N TYR A 189 -10.40 12.67 -17.84
CA TYR A 189 -9.89 13.19 -19.11
C TYR A 189 -10.84 12.95 -20.28
N THR A 190 -11.33 11.73 -20.42
CA THR A 190 -12.19 11.30 -21.53
C THR A 190 -13.14 10.20 -21.10
N ASP A 191 -14.20 9.97 -21.89
CA ASP A 191 -15.11 8.83 -21.70
C ASP A 191 -14.42 7.44 -21.92
N ARG A 192 -13.15 7.42 -22.32
CA ARG A 192 -12.36 6.22 -22.58
C ARG A 192 -11.33 5.91 -21.49
N GLU A 193 -11.38 6.60 -20.37
CA GLU A 193 -10.47 6.29 -19.27
C GLU A 193 -10.70 4.87 -18.74
N PRO A 194 -9.61 4.16 -18.40
CA PRO A 194 -9.75 2.86 -17.79
C PRO A 194 -10.49 2.98 -16.46
N VAL A 195 -11.38 2.05 -16.21
CA VAL A 195 -12.01 1.81 -14.91
C VAL A 195 -10.92 1.74 -13.85
N ASN A 196 -11.21 2.19 -12.63
CA ASN A 196 -10.28 2.08 -11.51
C ASN A 196 -9.68 0.67 -11.42
N LEU A 197 -8.36 0.63 -11.22
CA LEU A 197 -7.60 -0.61 -11.30
C LEU A 197 -7.91 -1.53 -10.11
N ARG A 198 -8.57 -2.65 -10.39
CA ARG A 198 -8.78 -3.70 -9.39
C ARG A 198 -7.47 -4.40 -9.11
N ARG A 199 -7.16 -4.53 -7.82
CA ARG A 199 -5.92 -5.13 -7.36
C ARG A 199 -6.17 -6.28 -6.40
N PHE A 200 -5.54 -7.41 -6.67
CA PHE A 200 -5.45 -8.54 -5.75
C PHE A 200 -4.14 -8.45 -5.00
N ILE A 201 -4.20 -8.60 -3.69
CA ILE A 201 -3.03 -8.59 -2.80
C ILE A 201 -3.08 -9.86 -1.97
N LEU A 202 -2.00 -10.62 -1.99
CA LEU A 202 -1.77 -11.77 -1.13
C LEU A 202 -0.49 -11.52 -0.33
N ASN A 203 -0.59 -11.60 0.97
CA ASN A 203 0.54 -11.43 1.89
C ASN A 203 0.61 -12.62 2.83
N SER A 204 1.80 -13.11 3.14
CA SER A 204 2.02 -14.15 4.14
C SER A 204 3.38 -13.97 4.81
N GLY A 205 3.47 -14.36 6.08
CA GLY A 205 4.70 -14.32 6.83
C GLY A 205 4.67 -15.27 8.02
N TYR A 206 5.85 -15.44 8.60
CA TYR A 206 6.07 -16.30 9.75
C TYR A 206 7.05 -15.64 10.72
N THR A 207 6.71 -15.64 12.00
CA THR A 207 7.54 -15.08 13.06
C THR A 207 8.24 -16.21 13.81
N PHE A 208 9.55 -16.10 14.02
CA PHE A 208 10.31 -17.08 14.79
C PHE A 208 11.49 -16.43 15.50
N GLY A 209 11.96 -17.07 16.54
CA GLY A 209 13.12 -16.63 17.31
C GLY A 209 12.86 -16.60 18.81
N ASP A 210 13.80 -16.01 19.53
CA ASP A 210 13.75 -15.87 20.97
C ASP A 210 13.38 -14.40 21.31
N PRO A 211 12.24 -14.15 21.97
CA PRO A 211 11.83 -12.79 22.35
C PRO A 211 12.89 -12.03 23.15
N ASP A 212 13.69 -12.74 23.99
CA ASP A 212 14.74 -12.14 24.80
C ASP A 212 15.99 -11.76 23.98
N LYS A 213 16.10 -12.24 22.74
CA LYS A 213 17.22 -12.00 21.85
C LYS A 213 16.80 -11.22 20.60
N ILE A 214 16.45 -11.96 19.56
CA ILE A 214 16.00 -11.41 18.28
C ILE A 214 14.89 -12.30 17.73
N VAL A 215 13.79 -11.66 17.33
CA VAL A 215 12.68 -12.29 16.63
C VAL A 215 12.78 -11.91 15.15
N TRP A 216 12.65 -12.88 14.27
CA TRP A 216 12.70 -12.70 12.82
C TRP A 216 11.32 -12.90 12.20
N GLU A 217 11.01 -12.10 11.20
CA GLU A 217 9.76 -12.18 10.43
C GLU A 217 10.06 -12.11 8.92
N PRO A 218 10.37 -13.25 8.26
CA PRO A 218 10.31 -13.32 6.81
C PRO A 218 8.85 -13.21 6.35
N SER A 219 8.63 -12.45 5.27
CA SER A 219 7.33 -12.34 4.66
C SER A 219 7.43 -12.11 3.16
N PHE A 220 6.35 -12.46 2.45
CA PHE A 220 6.24 -12.11 1.05
C PHE A 220 4.89 -11.45 0.78
N MET A 221 4.83 -10.63 -0.27
CA MET A 221 3.60 -10.10 -0.80
C MET A 221 3.58 -10.26 -2.32
N PHE A 222 2.45 -10.71 -2.83
CA PHE A 222 2.15 -10.74 -4.25
C PHE A 222 1.02 -9.77 -4.55
N GLN A 223 1.16 -8.99 -5.62
CA GLN A 223 0.13 -8.09 -6.10
C GLN A 223 -0.12 -8.34 -7.58
N LEU A 224 -1.39 -8.28 -7.97
CA LEU A 224 -1.85 -8.38 -9.35
C LEU A 224 -2.87 -7.28 -9.63
N VAL A 225 -2.60 -6.44 -10.61
CA VAL A 225 -3.56 -5.48 -11.18
C VAL A 225 -4.20 -6.11 -12.41
N THR A 226 -5.51 -6.29 -12.41
CA THR A 226 -6.18 -7.12 -13.43
C THR A 226 -6.23 -6.46 -14.81
N GLN A 227 -6.37 -5.14 -14.88
CA GLN A 227 -6.51 -4.43 -16.15
C GLN A 227 -5.18 -4.28 -16.88
N THR A 228 -4.12 -3.90 -16.16
CA THR A 228 -2.77 -3.72 -16.72
C THR A 228 -1.97 -5.02 -16.75
N GLN A 229 -2.47 -6.08 -16.08
CA GLN A 229 -1.76 -7.36 -15.87
C GLN A 229 -0.44 -7.22 -15.11
N GLU A 230 -0.21 -6.08 -14.45
CA GLU A 230 0.97 -5.85 -13.63
C GLU A 230 1.02 -6.83 -12.45
N LYS A 231 2.16 -7.46 -12.28
CA LYS A 231 2.44 -8.42 -11.21
C LYS A 231 3.70 -8.00 -10.48
N THR A 232 3.60 -7.86 -9.17
CA THR A 232 4.76 -7.58 -8.32
C THR A 232 4.88 -8.59 -7.20
N VAL A 233 6.12 -8.91 -6.86
CA VAL A 233 6.46 -9.72 -5.69
C VAL A 233 7.40 -8.93 -4.81
N ASP A 234 7.07 -8.87 -3.53
CA ASP A 234 7.95 -8.32 -2.49
C ASP A 234 8.38 -9.44 -1.55
N LEU A 235 9.68 -9.56 -1.34
CA LEU A 235 10.28 -10.44 -0.35
C LEU A 235 10.85 -9.58 0.76
N ASN A 236 10.46 -9.85 2.00
CA ASN A 236 10.82 -9.02 3.14
C ASN A 236 11.38 -9.89 4.25
N ILE A 237 12.31 -9.33 5.00
CA ILE A 237 12.76 -9.89 6.28
C ILE A 237 12.87 -8.78 7.29
N LYS A 238 12.29 -8.97 8.46
CA LYS A 238 12.39 -8.06 9.59
C LYS A 238 13.02 -8.73 10.79
N ALA A 239 13.71 -7.95 11.59
CA ALA A 239 14.24 -8.35 12.87
C ALA A 239 13.73 -7.42 13.95
N TYR A 240 13.27 -7.98 15.06
CA TYR A 240 12.78 -7.25 16.22
C TYR A 240 13.65 -7.59 17.44
N LYS A 241 13.90 -6.57 18.25
CA LYS A 241 14.58 -6.73 19.54
C LYS A 241 13.82 -5.95 20.61
N GLU A 242 13.45 -6.64 21.67
CA GLU A 242 12.90 -5.99 22.87
C GLU A 242 14.03 -5.30 23.64
N LEU A 243 13.76 -4.08 24.08
CA LEU A 243 14.64 -3.26 24.89
C LEU A 243 13.83 -2.74 26.08
N ASP A 244 14.48 -2.32 27.17
CA ASP A 244 13.83 -1.86 28.39
C ASP A 244 12.87 -0.67 28.16
N PHE A 245 13.11 0.13 27.13
CA PHE A 245 12.30 1.29 26.76
C PHE A 245 11.33 1.06 25.60
N GLY A 246 11.31 -0.13 25.00
CA GLY A 246 10.42 -0.45 23.88
C GLY A 246 11.02 -1.46 22.90
N ARG A 247 10.35 -1.66 21.77
CA ARG A 247 10.76 -2.58 20.71
C ARG A 247 11.47 -1.84 19.58
N LEU A 248 12.75 -2.21 19.35
CA LEU A 248 13.49 -1.80 18.16
C LEU A 248 13.27 -2.83 17.04
N TRP A 249 13.07 -2.35 15.81
CA TRP A 249 13.00 -3.22 14.64
C TRP A 249 13.71 -2.61 13.43
N GLY A 250 14.12 -3.49 12.51
CA GLY A 250 14.67 -3.12 11.22
C GLY A 250 14.35 -4.19 10.20
N GLY A 251 14.35 -3.83 8.93
CA GLY A 251 14.02 -4.79 7.87
C GLY A 251 14.64 -4.45 6.53
N LEU A 252 14.69 -5.47 5.67
CA LEU A 252 15.09 -5.38 4.28
C LEU A 252 13.95 -5.88 3.41
N SER A 253 13.74 -5.20 2.28
CA SER A 253 12.72 -5.56 1.31
C SER A 253 13.33 -5.60 -0.09
N TYR A 254 12.99 -6.64 -0.85
CA TYR A 254 13.33 -6.78 -2.25
C TYR A 254 12.05 -6.87 -3.06
N ARG A 255 11.84 -5.90 -3.98
CA ARG A 255 10.69 -5.88 -4.89
C ARG A 255 11.12 -6.22 -6.31
N ARG A 256 10.31 -7.06 -6.96
CA ARG A 256 10.48 -7.41 -8.37
C ARG A 256 9.13 -7.34 -9.10
N SER A 257 9.11 -6.63 -10.22
CA SER A 257 8.04 -6.79 -11.22
C SER A 257 8.24 -8.12 -11.96
N LEU A 258 7.15 -8.85 -12.14
CA LEU A 258 7.12 -10.10 -12.92
C LEU A 258 6.60 -9.86 -14.35
N ASP A 259 6.17 -8.65 -14.64
CA ASP A 259 5.80 -8.25 -15.99
C ASP A 259 7.08 -8.10 -16.76
N GLY A 260 7.27 -8.96 -17.74
CA GLY A 260 8.38 -8.88 -18.64
C GLY A 260 8.27 -7.60 -19.47
N ALA A 261 8.59 -6.46 -18.88
CA ALA A 261 8.98 -5.30 -19.64
C ALA A 261 10.26 -5.68 -20.37
N GLN A 262 10.12 -6.13 -21.61
CA GLN A 262 11.19 -6.29 -22.58
C GLN A 262 11.55 -4.92 -23.13
#